data_b102c246287dce59068526aefb77191b
#
_entry.id   b102c246287dce59068526aefb77191b
#
_cell.length_a   1.000
_cell.length_b   1.000
_cell.length_c   1.000
_cell.angle_alpha   90.00
_cell.angle_beta   90.00
_cell.angle_gamma   90.00
#
_symmetry.space_group_name_H-M   'P 1'
#
loop_
_entity.id
_entity.type
_entity.pdbx_description
1 polymer ?
#
loop_
_entity_poly.entity_id
_entity_poly.type
_entity_poly.pdbx_seq_one_letter_code
_entity_poly.pdbx_strand_id
1 'polypeptide(L)'
;MQNLVFVDEAGLNLSMSRLFARAVDGERAVGNIPRSKGGNVSLIGALNLDGLIAAMTVPGSTNTEVFLTYVTQILGPQLWKGAIVVMDNLTAHHAERVRVAIESVGAKVKFLPPYSPDLSPIELCWSKLKQFLRSCEARTLESLDQAMADAVNYLTEDDAFGWFNHCGLFT
;
A
#
# COMPACT_ATOMS: atom_id res chain seq x y z
N MET A 1 -11.88 8.39 -14.69
CA MET A 1 -10.88 8.34 -13.62
C MET A 1 -11.43 7.89 -12.28
N GLN A 2 -12.62 8.31 -11.89
CA GLN A 2 -13.28 7.88 -10.63
C GLN A 2 -13.42 6.35 -10.45
N ASN A 3 -13.20 5.57 -11.50
CA ASN A 3 -13.32 4.11 -11.45
C ASN A 3 -11.99 3.37 -11.30
N LEU A 4 -10.85 4.08 -11.22
CA LEU A 4 -9.54 3.45 -11.08
C LEU A 4 -9.27 3.09 -9.61
N VAL A 5 -8.84 1.85 -9.40
CA VAL A 5 -8.39 1.32 -8.10
C VAL A 5 -7.03 0.66 -8.33
N PHE A 6 -5.97 1.24 -7.79
CA PHE A 6 -4.62 0.70 -7.89
C PHE A 6 -4.36 -0.24 -6.71
N VAL A 7 -3.94 -1.45 -7.01
CA VAL A 7 -3.63 -2.48 -5.99
C VAL A 7 -2.17 -2.86 -6.11
N ASP A 8 -1.48 -2.90 -4.97
CA ASP A 8 -0.06 -3.21 -4.89
C ASP A 8 0.33 -3.72 -3.50
N GLU A 9 1.57 -4.21 -3.39
CA GLU A 9 2.16 -4.73 -2.17
C GLU A 9 3.37 -3.91 -1.73
N ALA A 10 3.48 -3.68 -0.42
CA ALA A 10 4.63 -3.02 0.18
C ALA A 10 5.24 -3.85 1.29
N GLY A 11 6.57 -4.01 1.28
CA GLY A 11 7.30 -4.62 2.38
C GLY A 11 7.47 -3.65 3.54
N LEU A 12 7.14 -4.12 4.75
CA LEU A 12 7.36 -3.49 6.03
C LEU A 12 8.22 -4.38 6.92
N ASN A 13 8.75 -3.84 8.00
CA ASN A 13 9.41 -4.64 9.05
C ASN A 13 9.30 -3.96 10.42
N LEU A 14 9.46 -4.73 11.48
CA LEU A 14 9.34 -4.26 12.86
C LEU A 14 10.59 -3.52 13.39
N SER A 15 11.57 -3.26 12.52
CA SER A 15 12.74 -2.44 12.85
C SER A 15 12.76 -1.09 12.17
N MET A 16 11.64 -0.70 11.53
CA MET A 16 11.55 0.61 10.89
C MET A 16 11.82 1.72 11.89
N SER A 17 12.67 2.67 11.51
CA SER A 17 13.06 3.83 12.31
C SER A 17 13.17 5.04 11.41
N ARG A 18 13.12 6.24 11.98
CA ARG A 18 13.29 7.48 11.24
C ARG A 18 14.63 7.48 10.50
N LEU A 19 14.61 7.89 9.24
CA LEU A 19 15.82 7.98 8.41
C LEU A 19 16.53 9.34 8.55
N PHE A 20 15.78 10.35 9.00
CA PHE A 20 16.26 11.72 9.13
C PHE A 20 15.81 12.32 10.46
N ALA A 21 16.66 13.15 11.03
CA ALA A 21 16.36 13.96 12.20
C ALA A 21 17.02 15.34 12.05
N ARG A 22 16.54 16.33 12.81
CA ARG A 22 17.15 17.65 12.89
C ARG A 22 17.85 17.79 14.24
N ALA A 23 19.00 18.41 14.25
CA ALA A 23 19.74 18.82 15.45
C ALA A 23 20.03 20.33 15.40
N VAL A 24 20.42 20.89 16.53
CA VAL A 24 20.87 22.31 16.60
C VAL A 24 22.15 22.45 15.78
N ASP A 25 22.42 23.66 15.29
CA ASP A 25 23.60 23.98 14.46
C ASP A 25 24.88 23.44 15.11
N GLY A 26 25.63 22.68 14.31
CA GLY A 26 26.89 22.06 14.72
C GLY A 26 26.77 20.75 15.47
N GLU A 27 25.55 20.32 15.84
CA GLU A 27 25.34 19.05 16.52
C GLU A 27 24.93 17.95 15.52
N ARG A 28 25.18 16.70 15.90
CA ARG A 28 24.77 15.52 15.13
C ARG A 28 23.48 14.98 15.71
N ALA A 29 22.46 14.78 14.87
CA ALA A 29 21.27 14.05 15.28
C ALA A 29 21.65 12.59 15.59
N VAL A 30 21.35 12.11 16.81
CA VAL A 30 21.63 10.76 17.28
C VAL A 30 20.31 10.07 17.56
N GLY A 31 20.18 8.81 17.13
CA GLY A 31 19.02 7.96 17.37
C GLY A 31 19.41 6.51 17.57
N ASN A 32 18.59 5.77 18.28
CA ASN A 32 18.76 4.33 18.48
C ASN A 32 17.97 3.57 17.42
N ILE A 33 18.62 2.59 16.77
CA ILE A 33 17.96 1.69 15.83
C ILE A 33 17.98 0.26 16.40
N PRO A 34 16.93 -0.55 16.16
CA PRO A 34 16.93 -1.94 16.55
C PRO A 34 18.10 -2.71 15.92
N ARG A 35 18.77 -3.55 16.72
CA ARG A 35 19.91 -4.33 16.26
C ARG A 35 19.51 -5.47 15.31
N SER A 36 18.31 -6.02 15.47
CA SER A 36 17.74 -7.04 14.59
C SER A 36 16.76 -6.42 13.62
N LYS A 37 16.65 -6.99 12.40
CA LYS A 37 15.71 -6.50 11.37
C LYS A 37 14.22 -6.69 11.74
N GLY A 38 13.92 -7.39 12.85
CA GLY A 38 12.55 -7.77 13.19
C GLY A 38 11.93 -8.71 12.15
N GLY A 39 10.67 -9.05 12.34
CA GLY A 39 9.89 -9.81 11.36
C GLY A 39 9.54 -8.96 10.13
N ASN A 40 9.58 -9.59 8.94
CA ASN A 40 9.04 -8.98 7.72
C ASN A 40 7.52 -9.06 7.75
N VAL A 41 6.87 -8.01 7.30
CA VAL A 41 5.42 -7.91 7.16
C VAL A 41 5.14 -7.42 5.74
N SER A 42 4.24 -8.07 5.03
CA SER A 42 3.70 -7.58 3.77
C SER A 42 2.44 -6.76 4.04
N LEU A 43 2.35 -5.59 3.42
CA LEU A 43 1.16 -4.78 3.35
C LEU A 43 0.59 -4.91 1.94
N ILE A 44 -0.66 -5.30 1.81
CA ILE A 44 -1.41 -5.26 0.55
C ILE A 44 -2.42 -4.13 0.66
N GLY A 45 -2.55 -3.31 -0.37
CA GLY A 45 -3.49 -2.20 -0.32
C GLY A 45 -4.10 -1.83 -1.66
N ALA A 46 -5.20 -1.09 -1.59
CA ALA A 46 -5.91 -0.54 -2.73
C ALA A 46 -6.16 0.95 -2.57
N LEU A 47 -5.73 1.72 -3.55
CA LEU A 47 -5.83 3.18 -3.60
C LEU A 47 -6.77 3.61 -4.72
N ASN A 48 -7.69 4.49 -4.41
CA ASN A 48 -8.49 5.25 -5.38
C ASN A 48 -8.38 6.77 -5.08
N LEU A 49 -9.23 7.59 -5.66
CA LEU A 49 -9.25 9.04 -5.41
C LEU A 49 -9.73 9.42 -4.00
N ASP A 50 -10.47 8.55 -3.33
CA ASP A 50 -10.91 8.76 -1.94
C ASP A 50 -9.82 8.38 -0.92
N GLY A 51 -8.69 7.84 -1.38
CA GLY A 51 -7.56 7.41 -0.55
C GLY A 51 -7.34 5.90 -0.54
N LEU A 52 -6.75 5.39 0.54
CA LEU A 52 -6.48 3.97 0.74
C LEU A 52 -7.77 3.27 1.23
N ILE A 53 -8.51 2.63 0.31
CA ILE A 53 -9.84 2.07 0.56
C ILE A 53 -9.82 0.65 1.15
N ALA A 54 -8.72 -0.06 1.00
CA ALA A 54 -8.57 -1.43 1.50
C ALA A 54 -7.11 -1.67 1.84
N ALA A 55 -6.81 -2.18 3.03
CA ALA A 55 -5.45 -2.51 3.45
C ALA A 55 -5.45 -3.76 4.34
N MET A 56 -4.43 -4.60 4.19
CA MET A 56 -4.21 -5.80 4.99
C MET A 56 -2.72 -6.00 5.25
N THR A 57 -2.34 -6.21 6.50
CA THR A 57 -1.00 -6.63 6.90
C THR A 57 -0.94 -8.15 7.02
N VAL A 58 0.16 -8.74 6.57
CA VAL A 58 0.40 -10.19 6.64
C VAL A 58 1.83 -10.45 7.11
N PRO A 59 2.04 -11.28 8.14
CA PRO A 59 3.39 -11.70 8.51
C PRO A 59 4.06 -12.47 7.37
N GLY A 60 5.29 -12.09 7.03
CA GLY A 60 6.07 -12.72 5.95
C GLY A 60 5.75 -12.14 4.56
N SER A 61 5.83 -12.99 3.54
CA SER A 61 5.59 -12.63 2.14
C SER A 61 4.20 -13.06 1.68
N THR A 62 3.64 -12.30 0.75
CA THR A 62 2.38 -12.64 0.08
C THR A 62 2.58 -13.79 -0.91
N ASN A 63 1.57 -14.64 -1.00
CA ASN A 63 1.41 -15.65 -2.03
C ASN A 63 0.01 -15.55 -2.65
N THR A 64 -0.28 -16.35 -3.68
CA THR A 64 -1.56 -16.33 -4.39
C THR A 64 -2.78 -16.53 -3.48
N GLU A 65 -2.70 -17.42 -2.47
CA GLU A 65 -3.83 -17.69 -1.56
C GLU A 65 -4.09 -16.50 -0.62
N VAL A 66 -3.03 -15.89 -0.09
CA VAL A 66 -3.13 -14.68 0.72
C VAL A 66 -3.70 -13.54 -0.11
N PHE A 67 -3.20 -13.36 -1.34
CA PHE A 67 -3.69 -12.31 -2.23
C PHE A 67 -5.17 -12.55 -2.61
N LEU A 68 -5.56 -13.78 -2.89
CA LEU A 68 -6.96 -14.14 -3.16
C LEU A 68 -7.86 -13.87 -1.94
N THR A 69 -7.38 -14.16 -0.72
CA THR A 69 -8.09 -13.83 0.52
C THR A 69 -8.29 -12.32 0.65
N TYR A 70 -7.24 -11.54 0.43
CA TYR A 70 -7.33 -10.09 0.40
C TYR A 70 -8.37 -9.60 -0.61
N VAL A 71 -8.31 -10.10 -1.84
CA VAL A 71 -9.26 -9.71 -2.91
C VAL A 71 -10.70 -10.06 -2.55
N THR A 72 -10.95 -11.24 -1.98
CA THR A 72 -12.32 -11.69 -1.69
C THR A 72 -12.89 -11.10 -0.40
N GLN A 73 -12.08 -10.92 0.64
CA GLN A 73 -12.58 -10.56 1.98
C GLN A 73 -12.43 -9.06 2.29
N ILE A 74 -11.44 -8.39 1.71
CA ILE A 74 -11.09 -7.00 2.04
C ILE A 74 -11.40 -6.07 0.87
N LEU A 75 -10.86 -6.34 -0.31
CA LEU A 75 -11.02 -5.48 -1.49
C LEU A 75 -12.42 -5.59 -2.10
N GLY A 76 -12.92 -6.82 -2.32
CA GLY A 76 -14.19 -7.09 -3.01
C GLY A 76 -15.37 -6.30 -2.43
N PRO A 77 -15.56 -6.24 -1.10
CA PRO A 77 -16.59 -5.42 -0.48
C PRO A 77 -16.49 -3.91 -0.74
N GLN A 78 -15.31 -3.41 -1.12
CA GLN A 78 -15.05 -2.00 -1.44
C GLN A 78 -15.19 -1.69 -2.93
N LEU A 79 -15.26 -2.72 -3.79
CA LEU A 79 -15.40 -2.54 -5.23
C LEU A 79 -16.87 -2.31 -5.63
N TRP A 80 -17.04 -1.63 -6.75
CA TRP A 80 -18.34 -1.35 -7.36
C TRP A 80 -18.38 -1.77 -8.83
N LYS A 81 -19.56 -1.90 -9.38
CA LYS A 81 -19.75 -2.22 -10.79
C LYS A 81 -19.14 -1.13 -11.67
N GLY A 82 -18.21 -1.52 -12.53
CA GLY A 82 -17.49 -0.62 -13.42
C GLY A 82 -16.15 -0.12 -12.86
N ALA A 83 -15.76 -0.49 -11.63
CA ALA A 83 -14.41 -0.27 -11.13
C ALA A 83 -13.38 -0.93 -12.04
N ILE A 84 -12.21 -0.33 -12.17
CA ILE A 84 -11.08 -0.84 -12.94
C ILE A 84 -9.92 -1.04 -11.96
N VAL A 85 -9.69 -2.29 -11.58
CA VAL A 85 -8.59 -2.68 -10.69
C VAL A 85 -7.32 -2.77 -11.52
N VAL A 86 -6.35 -1.92 -11.20
CA VAL A 86 -5.05 -1.83 -11.86
C VAL A 86 -4.00 -2.45 -10.95
N MET A 87 -3.26 -3.42 -11.46
CA MET A 87 -2.22 -4.15 -10.73
C MET A 87 -0.93 -4.23 -11.54
N ASP A 88 0.18 -4.49 -10.89
CA ASP A 88 1.41 -4.85 -11.55
C ASP A 88 1.39 -6.28 -12.11
N ASN A 89 2.50 -6.71 -12.71
CA ASN A 89 2.62 -8.01 -13.34
C ASN A 89 3.17 -9.12 -12.41
N LEU A 90 2.97 -9.05 -11.10
CA LEU A 90 3.34 -10.14 -10.21
C LEU A 90 2.53 -11.41 -10.50
N THR A 91 3.20 -12.57 -10.38
CA THR A 91 2.57 -13.88 -10.69
C THR A 91 1.30 -14.14 -9.87
N ALA A 92 1.27 -13.68 -8.61
CA ALA A 92 0.10 -13.82 -7.74
C ALA A 92 -1.12 -13.07 -8.29
N HIS A 93 -0.92 -11.92 -8.94
CA HIS A 93 -1.96 -11.08 -9.52
C HIS A 93 -2.56 -11.68 -10.80
N HIS A 94 -1.78 -12.47 -11.55
CA HIS A 94 -2.24 -13.14 -12.78
C HIS A 94 -3.04 -14.41 -12.55
N ALA A 95 -3.22 -14.87 -11.31
CA ALA A 95 -4.01 -16.05 -11.04
C ALA A 95 -5.46 -15.87 -11.53
N GLU A 96 -5.96 -16.80 -12.34
CA GLU A 96 -7.32 -16.75 -12.89
C GLU A 96 -8.38 -16.55 -11.79
N ARG A 97 -8.18 -17.20 -10.62
CA ARG A 97 -9.09 -17.07 -9.48
C ARG A 97 -9.19 -15.66 -8.94
N VAL A 98 -8.09 -14.88 -8.98
CA VAL A 98 -8.05 -13.47 -8.59
C VAL A 98 -8.88 -12.63 -9.57
N ARG A 99 -8.68 -12.85 -10.87
CA ARG A 99 -9.45 -12.17 -11.90
C ARG A 99 -10.94 -12.46 -11.79
N VAL A 100 -11.32 -13.73 -11.66
CA VAL A 100 -12.73 -14.15 -11.49
C VAL A 100 -13.36 -13.51 -10.25
N ALA A 101 -12.63 -13.44 -9.12
CA ALA A 101 -13.11 -12.80 -7.90
C ALA A 101 -13.42 -11.31 -8.09
N ILE A 102 -12.52 -10.56 -8.76
CA ILE A 102 -12.72 -9.14 -9.06
C ILE A 102 -13.87 -8.95 -10.06
N GLU A 103 -13.92 -9.75 -11.12
CA GLU A 103 -14.97 -9.64 -12.15
C GLU A 103 -16.36 -10.04 -11.63
N SER A 104 -16.44 -10.91 -10.61
CA SER A 104 -17.71 -11.33 -10.00
C SER A 104 -18.48 -10.20 -9.33
N VAL A 105 -17.79 -9.14 -8.89
CA VAL A 105 -18.43 -7.93 -8.33
C VAL A 105 -18.72 -6.86 -9.40
N GLY A 106 -18.48 -7.17 -10.69
CA GLY A 106 -18.72 -6.28 -11.82
C GLY A 106 -17.59 -5.29 -12.09
N ALA A 107 -16.43 -5.47 -11.46
CA ALA A 107 -15.20 -4.72 -11.74
C ALA A 107 -14.44 -5.35 -12.93
N LYS A 108 -13.38 -4.67 -13.40
CA LYS A 108 -12.50 -5.14 -14.47
C LYS A 108 -11.06 -5.13 -13.99
N VAL A 109 -10.24 -6.04 -14.49
CA VAL A 109 -8.80 -6.09 -14.21
C VAL A 109 -8.02 -5.48 -15.36
N LYS A 110 -7.00 -4.69 -15.04
CA LYS A 110 -5.99 -4.17 -15.94
C LYS A 110 -4.61 -4.36 -15.32
N PHE A 111 -3.62 -4.65 -16.15
CA PHE A 111 -2.24 -4.74 -15.70
C PHE A 111 -1.43 -3.56 -16.22
N LEU A 112 -0.56 -3.03 -15.38
CA LEU A 112 0.42 -2.02 -15.77
C LEU A 112 1.42 -2.62 -16.77
N PRO A 113 2.01 -1.80 -17.64
CA PRO A 113 3.16 -2.24 -18.41
C PRO A 113 4.28 -2.75 -17.47
N PRO A 114 5.10 -3.72 -17.89
CA PRO A 114 6.23 -4.14 -17.08
C PRO A 114 7.16 -2.97 -16.73
N TYR A 115 7.66 -2.95 -15.50
CA TYR A 115 8.61 -1.93 -15.00
C TYR A 115 8.13 -0.48 -15.09
N SER A 116 6.86 -0.22 -14.85
CA SER A 116 6.26 1.13 -14.92
C SER A 116 5.68 1.60 -13.56
N PRO A 117 6.49 1.68 -12.48
CA PRO A 117 6.01 2.15 -11.17
C PRO A 117 5.60 3.64 -11.21
N ASP A 118 6.14 4.43 -12.14
CA ASP A 118 5.81 5.81 -12.40
C ASP A 118 4.34 6.04 -12.84
N LEU A 119 3.69 4.99 -13.34
CA LEU A 119 2.27 5.00 -13.67
C LEU A 119 1.36 4.58 -12.51
N SER A 120 1.93 4.27 -11.34
CA SER A 120 1.23 3.70 -10.19
C SER A 120 1.16 4.70 -9.02
N PRO A 121 0.04 5.41 -8.81
CA PRO A 121 -0.12 6.37 -7.71
C PRO A 121 0.09 5.74 -6.32
N ILE A 122 -0.18 4.45 -6.16
CA ILE A 122 -0.05 3.74 -4.89
C ILE A 122 1.41 3.66 -4.42
N GLU A 123 2.39 3.75 -5.31
CA GLU A 123 3.81 3.81 -4.93
C GLU A 123 4.14 5.10 -4.16
N LEU A 124 3.52 6.21 -4.52
CA LEU A 124 3.63 7.47 -3.79
C LEU A 124 2.92 7.39 -2.44
N CYS A 125 1.77 6.72 -2.39
CA CYS A 125 1.07 6.40 -1.16
C CYS A 125 1.98 5.59 -0.22
N TRP A 126 2.64 4.55 -0.71
CA TRP A 126 3.60 3.76 0.06
C TRP A 126 4.76 4.58 0.60
N SER A 127 5.26 5.54 -0.16
CA SER A 127 6.32 6.44 0.29
C SER A 127 5.89 7.25 1.52
N LYS A 128 4.73 7.91 1.47
CA LYS A 128 4.17 8.69 2.57
C LYS A 128 3.85 7.80 3.78
N LEU A 129 3.18 6.67 3.54
CA LEU A 129 2.81 5.71 4.57
C LEU A 129 4.03 5.14 5.30
N LYS A 130 5.06 4.70 4.57
CA LYS A 130 6.31 4.21 5.18
C LYS A 130 7.02 5.29 5.99
N GLN A 131 6.97 6.54 5.58
CA GLN A 131 7.52 7.66 6.36
C GLN A 131 6.78 7.82 7.70
N PHE A 132 5.45 7.76 7.69
CA PHE A 132 4.62 7.81 8.90
C PHE A 132 4.94 6.61 9.81
N LEU A 133 4.92 5.38 9.29
CA LEU A 133 5.18 4.16 10.08
C LEU A 133 6.59 4.15 10.69
N ARG A 134 7.60 4.71 10.00
CA ARG A 134 8.94 4.89 10.57
C ARG A 134 8.93 5.83 11.77
N SER A 135 8.05 6.81 11.78
CA SER A 135 7.93 7.74 12.93
C SER A 135 7.24 7.11 14.14
N CYS A 136 6.40 6.10 13.91
CA CYS A 136 5.71 5.35 14.97
C CYS A 136 6.63 4.32 15.66
N GLU A 137 7.70 3.89 14.96
CA GLU A 137 8.69 2.93 15.50
C GLU A 137 8.05 1.66 16.10
N ALA A 138 7.01 1.12 15.47
CA ALA A 138 6.33 -0.09 15.91
C ALA A 138 7.28 -1.28 15.99
N ARG A 139 7.28 -2.00 17.13
CA ARG A 139 8.19 -3.11 17.41
C ARG A 139 7.49 -4.46 17.56
N THR A 140 6.16 -4.48 17.56
CA THR A 140 5.31 -5.67 17.56
C THR A 140 4.29 -5.60 16.43
N LEU A 141 3.68 -6.72 16.08
CA LEU A 141 2.61 -6.75 15.07
C LEU A 141 1.42 -5.91 15.52
N GLU A 142 1.02 -6.00 16.79
CA GLU A 142 -0.10 -5.25 17.35
C GLU A 142 0.14 -3.72 17.26
N SER A 143 1.38 -3.29 17.59
CA SER A 143 1.73 -1.86 17.47
C SER A 143 1.83 -1.39 16.03
N LEU A 144 2.20 -2.28 15.08
CA LEU A 144 2.21 -1.99 13.66
C LEU A 144 0.78 -1.88 13.13
N ASP A 145 -0.13 -2.77 13.52
CA ASP A 145 -1.53 -2.74 13.10
C ASP A 145 -2.24 -1.47 13.62
N GLN A 146 -1.95 -1.06 14.86
CA GLN A 146 -2.44 0.22 15.38
C GLN A 146 -1.88 1.40 14.59
N ALA A 147 -0.56 1.42 14.32
CA ALA A 147 0.05 2.46 13.50
C ALA A 147 -0.49 2.48 12.07
N MET A 148 -0.88 1.33 11.51
CA MET A 148 -1.55 1.24 10.21
C MET A 148 -2.95 1.86 10.24
N ALA A 149 -3.73 1.62 11.28
CA ALA A 149 -5.04 2.26 11.44
C ALA A 149 -4.92 3.79 11.51
N ASP A 150 -3.92 4.28 12.24
CA ASP A 150 -3.63 5.73 12.32
C ASP A 150 -3.13 6.28 10.97
N ALA A 151 -2.31 5.50 10.25
CA ALA A 151 -1.77 5.87 8.94
C ALA A 151 -2.86 6.03 7.87
N VAL A 152 -3.88 5.17 7.87
CA VAL A 152 -5.03 5.29 6.96
C VAL A 152 -5.73 6.65 7.15
N ASN A 153 -5.91 7.08 8.41
CA ASN A 153 -6.50 8.38 8.72
C ASN A 153 -5.56 9.57 8.40
N TYR A 154 -4.25 9.33 8.31
CA TYR A 154 -3.25 10.33 7.97
C TYR A 154 -3.17 10.59 6.45
N LEU A 155 -3.61 9.64 5.62
CA LEU A 155 -3.68 9.79 4.18
C LEU A 155 -4.98 10.54 3.81
N THR A 156 -4.87 11.57 2.97
CA THR A 156 -6.00 12.43 2.61
C THR A 156 -6.42 12.25 1.15
N GLU A 157 -7.63 12.67 0.81
CA GLU A 157 -8.09 12.75 -0.58
C GLU A 157 -7.20 13.67 -1.43
N ASP A 158 -6.71 14.79 -0.85
CA ASP A 158 -5.78 15.70 -1.53
C ASP A 158 -4.46 15.01 -1.88
N ASP A 159 -3.95 14.13 -1.00
CA ASP A 159 -2.80 13.29 -1.31
C ASP A 159 -3.08 12.38 -2.51
N ALA A 160 -4.19 11.65 -2.46
CA ALA A 160 -4.58 10.75 -3.55
C ALA A 160 -4.72 11.51 -4.86
N PHE A 161 -5.42 12.63 -4.87
CA PHE A 161 -5.54 13.49 -6.03
C PHE A 161 -4.18 13.93 -6.57
N GLY A 162 -3.27 14.38 -5.68
CA GLY A 162 -1.92 14.79 -6.05
C GLY A 162 -1.12 13.66 -6.70
N TRP A 163 -1.21 12.43 -6.17
CA TRP A 163 -0.52 11.25 -6.72
C TRP A 163 -1.07 10.83 -8.08
N PHE A 164 -2.39 10.80 -8.23
CA PHE A 164 -3.03 10.52 -9.53
C PHE A 164 -2.64 11.56 -10.59
N ASN A 165 -2.61 12.84 -10.21
CA ASN A 165 -2.17 13.91 -11.11
C ASN A 165 -0.69 13.77 -11.48
N HIS A 166 0.18 13.41 -10.53
CA HIS A 166 1.61 13.18 -10.76
C HIS A 166 1.84 12.06 -11.78
N CYS A 167 1.05 11.00 -11.73
CA CYS A 167 1.10 9.88 -12.69
C CYS A 167 0.43 10.20 -14.04
N GLY A 168 -0.01 11.44 -14.28
CA GLY A 168 -0.61 11.85 -15.55
C GLY A 168 -2.02 11.32 -15.81
N LEU A 169 -2.74 10.93 -14.76
CA LEU A 169 -4.08 10.35 -14.90
C LEU A 169 -5.22 11.37 -15.02
N PHE A 170 -4.90 12.67 -15.04
CA PHE A 170 -5.87 13.78 -15.19
C PHE A 170 -5.71 14.59 -16.50
N THR A 171 -5.13 14.01 -17.52
CA THR A 171 -5.03 14.64 -18.86
C THR A 171 -6.30 14.47 -19.66
#